data_845e79baa7125e9bb0713b3c5a80f37f
#
_entry.id   845e79baa7125e9bb0713b3c5a80f37f
#
_cell.length_a   1.000
_cell.length_b   1.000
_cell.length_c   1.000
_cell.angle_alpha   90.00
_cell.angle_beta   90.00
_cell.angle_gamma   90.00
#
_symmetry.space_group_name_H-M   'P 1'
#
loop_
_entity.id
_entity.type
_entity.pdbx_description
1 polymer ?
#
loop_
_entity_poly.entity_id
_entity_poly.type
_entity_poly.pdbx_seq_one_letter_code
_entity_poly.pdbx_strand_id
1 'polypeptide(L)'
;APDDGSKAPELLVSMKPQKIAPKFTGTVRQLFLKKIRASFLHPQFNTDVIKPLRIEDIIDQEVQHLSGGELQRVAITLALGKPADIYLIDEPSAYLDSEQRIICAKVIRRFIIHSKKTAFIVEHDFIMATYMADKVMVFEGKPSVDATAKKPESLLTGCNRFLKNLNVTFR
;
A
#
# COMPACT_ATOMS: atom_id res chain seq x y z
N ALA A 1 -4.49 12.13 22.65
CA ALA A 1 -4.61 13.58 22.50
C ALA A 1 -3.41 14.21 23.22
N PRO A 2 -2.78 15.28 22.67
CA PRO A 2 -1.74 15.98 23.42
C PRO A 2 -2.35 16.63 24.66
N ASP A 3 -1.71 16.45 25.80
CA ASP A 3 -2.15 16.96 27.09
C ASP A 3 -2.09 18.50 27.22
N ASP A 4 -1.63 19.19 26.18
CA ASP A 4 -1.44 20.65 26.15
C ASP A 4 -2.64 21.42 25.55
N GLY A 5 -3.75 20.76 25.25
CA GLY A 5 -4.94 21.37 24.64
C GLY A 5 -4.76 21.79 23.18
N SER A 6 -3.65 21.46 22.52
CA SER A 6 -3.45 21.71 21.10
C SER A 6 -4.36 20.79 20.28
N LYS A 7 -5.05 21.36 19.26
CA LYS A 7 -5.80 20.53 18.30
C LYS A 7 -4.82 19.68 17.50
N ALA A 8 -5.07 18.38 17.43
CA ALA A 8 -4.33 17.52 16.53
C ALA A 8 -4.45 18.06 15.08
N PRO A 9 -3.36 18.09 14.31
CA PRO A 9 -3.42 18.53 12.93
C PRO A 9 -4.39 17.65 12.13
N GLU A 10 -5.23 18.25 11.30
CA GLU A 10 -6.05 17.52 10.34
C GLU A 10 -5.13 16.87 9.29
N LEU A 11 -5.03 15.54 9.33
CA LEU A 11 -4.24 14.77 8.39
C LEU A 11 -5.15 14.17 7.30
N LEU A 12 -4.78 14.38 6.06
CA LEU A 12 -5.43 13.71 4.93
C LEU A 12 -4.91 12.28 4.83
N VAL A 13 -5.84 11.32 4.79
CA VAL A 13 -5.52 9.89 4.71
C VAL A 13 -6.04 9.30 3.41
N SER A 14 -5.17 8.62 2.67
CA SER A 14 -5.55 7.77 1.55
C SER A 14 -5.47 6.31 1.95
N MET A 15 -6.52 5.54 1.66
CA MET A 15 -6.60 4.14 2.03
C MET A 15 -6.84 3.25 0.81
N LYS A 16 -6.09 2.16 0.73
CA LYS A 16 -6.33 0.99 -0.11
C LYS A 16 -6.79 -0.16 0.80
N PRO A 17 -8.07 -0.53 0.78
CA PRO A 17 -8.59 -1.63 1.61
C PRO A 17 -8.15 -3.00 1.08
N GLN A 18 -8.16 -4.02 1.93
CA GLN A 18 -7.86 -5.41 1.56
C GLN A 18 -8.81 -5.92 0.48
N LYS A 19 -10.10 -5.79 0.69
CA LYS A 19 -11.13 -6.22 -0.27
C LYS A 19 -11.52 -5.07 -1.19
N ILE A 20 -11.44 -5.30 -2.48
CA ILE A 20 -11.81 -4.34 -3.51
C ILE A 20 -13.04 -4.88 -4.23
N ALA A 21 -14.15 -4.15 -4.11
CA ALA A 21 -15.35 -4.43 -4.88
C ALA A 21 -15.52 -3.32 -5.94
N PRO A 22 -15.44 -3.65 -7.23
CA PRO A 22 -15.60 -2.68 -8.30
C PRO A 22 -17.08 -2.25 -8.41
N LYS A 23 -17.41 -1.13 -7.78
CA LYS A 23 -18.74 -0.49 -7.91
C LYS A 23 -18.82 0.50 -9.06
N PHE A 24 -17.71 0.80 -9.69
CA PHE A 24 -17.63 1.77 -10.76
C PHE A 24 -17.97 1.09 -12.10
N THR A 25 -18.89 1.70 -12.84
CA THR A 25 -19.24 1.33 -14.20
C THR A 25 -18.49 2.26 -15.15
N GLY A 26 -17.62 1.70 -16.00
CA GLY A 26 -16.81 2.42 -16.96
C GLY A 26 -15.35 1.95 -16.96
N THR A 27 -14.55 2.59 -17.78
CA THR A 27 -13.14 2.21 -17.99
C THR A 27 -12.24 2.70 -16.86
N VAL A 28 -11.05 2.07 -16.74
CA VAL A 28 -10.01 2.49 -15.81
C VAL A 28 -9.64 3.96 -16.02
N ARG A 29 -9.54 4.41 -17.29
CA ARG A 29 -9.29 5.81 -17.66
C ARG A 29 -10.32 6.75 -17.07
N GLN A 30 -11.60 6.43 -17.22
CA GLN A 30 -12.70 7.23 -16.69
C GLN A 30 -12.66 7.27 -15.16
N LEU A 31 -12.35 6.15 -14.53
CA LEU A 31 -12.18 6.08 -13.09
C LEU A 31 -11.07 7.00 -12.59
N PHE A 32 -9.90 6.98 -13.24
CA PHE A 32 -8.75 7.82 -12.86
C PHE A 32 -9.02 9.30 -13.09
N LEU A 33 -9.62 9.65 -14.23
CA LEU A 33 -10.02 11.04 -14.49
C LEU A 33 -11.04 11.55 -13.48
N LYS A 34 -11.92 10.70 -12.98
CA LYS A 34 -12.91 11.06 -11.96
C LYS A 34 -12.32 11.17 -10.56
N LYS A 35 -11.37 10.30 -10.19
CA LYS A 35 -10.90 10.16 -8.80
C LYS A 35 -9.54 10.76 -8.51
N ILE A 36 -8.62 10.76 -9.47
CA ILE A 36 -7.22 11.16 -9.29
C ILE A 36 -6.70 11.96 -10.50
N ARG A 37 -7.56 12.78 -11.09
CA ARG A 37 -7.25 13.50 -12.33
C ARG A 37 -5.91 14.24 -12.31
N ALA A 38 -5.65 14.99 -11.25
CA ALA A 38 -4.42 15.78 -11.13
C ALA A 38 -3.17 14.90 -11.18
N SER A 39 -3.16 13.81 -10.40
CA SER A 39 -2.04 12.85 -10.39
C SER A 39 -1.95 12.09 -11.71
N PHE A 40 -3.08 11.64 -12.26
CA PHE A 40 -3.11 10.87 -13.51
C PHE A 40 -2.54 11.63 -14.70
N LEU A 41 -2.75 12.94 -14.76
CA LEU A 41 -2.21 13.80 -15.82
C LEU A 41 -0.78 14.28 -15.55
N HIS A 42 -0.23 14.02 -14.37
CA HIS A 42 1.11 14.45 -14.00
C HIS A 42 2.17 13.52 -14.58
N PRO A 43 3.17 14.03 -15.34
CA PRO A 43 4.17 13.19 -16.00
C PRO A 43 4.98 12.31 -15.03
N GLN A 44 5.32 12.84 -13.84
CA GLN A 44 6.06 12.09 -12.83
C GLN A 44 5.26 10.90 -12.31
N PHE A 45 3.97 11.07 -12.05
CA PHE A 45 3.09 9.97 -11.60
C PHE A 45 2.96 8.89 -12.67
N ASN A 46 2.91 9.30 -13.93
CA ASN A 46 2.91 8.37 -15.04
C ASN A 46 4.19 7.50 -15.05
N THR A 47 5.34 8.13 -14.91
CA THR A 47 6.64 7.44 -14.91
C THR A 47 6.84 6.57 -13.66
N ASP A 48 6.44 7.04 -12.48
CA ASP A 48 6.73 6.37 -11.22
C ASP A 48 5.71 5.30 -10.84
N VAL A 49 4.45 5.42 -11.32
CA VAL A 49 3.34 4.55 -10.90
C VAL A 49 2.66 3.87 -12.09
N ILE A 50 2.15 4.63 -13.07
CA ILE A 50 1.33 4.11 -14.17
C ILE A 50 2.10 3.09 -15.01
N LYS A 51 3.27 3.48 -15.52
CA LYS A 51 4.11 2.63 -16.38
C LYS A 51 4.62 1.37 -15.68
N PRO A 52 5.27 1.46 -14.49
CA PRO A 52 5.78 0.27 -13.82
C PRO A 52 4.69 -0.72 -13.44
N LEU A 53 3.50 -0.25 -13.05
CA LEU A 53 2.35 -1.11 -12.75
C LEU A 53 1.62 -1.59 -14.01
N ARG A 54 2.12 -1.28 -15.20
CA ARG A 54 1.53 -1.66 -16.50
C ARG A 54 0.04 -1.32 -16.58
N ILE A 55 -0.33 -0.16 -16.06
CA ILE A 55 -1.72 0.31 -16.09
C ILE A 55 -2.15 0.67 -17.52
N GLU A 56 -1.19 1.07 -18.37
CA GLU A 56 -1.46 1.41 -19.78
C GLU A 56 -2.09 0.23 -20.54
N ASP A 57 -1.71 -1.01 -20.21
CA ASP A 57 -2.21 -2.24 -20.84
C ASP A 57 -3.71 -2.48 -20.58
N ILE A 58 -4.24 -1.91 -19.49
CA ILE A 58 -5.62 -2.12 -19.04
C ILE A 58 -6.43 -0.82 -18.97
N ILE A 59 -5.87 0.30 -19.41
CA ILE A 59 -6.42 1.64 -19.20
C ILE A 59 -7.81 1.84 -19.83
N ASP A 60 -8.08 1.18 -20.92
CA ASP A 60 -9.37 1.29 -21.65
C ASP A 60 -10.30 0.08 -21.40
N GLN A 61 -9.91 -0.86 -20.51
CA GLN A 61 -10.77 -1.94 -20.06
C GLN A 61 -11.80 -1.45 -19.04
N GLU A 62 -12.96 -2.10 -19.01
CA GLU A 62 -13.98 -1.84 -18.00
C GLU A 62 -13.53 -2.37 -16.63
N VAL A 63 -13.69 -1.57 -15.58
CA VAL A 63 -13.24 -1.91 -14.23
C VAL A 63 -13.89 -3.19 -13.71
N GLN A 64 -15.13 -3.48 -14.13
CA GLN A 64 -15.85 -4.67 -13.71
C GLN A 64 -15.33 -5.97 -14.34
N HIS A 65 -14.59 -5.89 -15.45
CA HIS A 65 -14.06 -7.04 -16.18
C HIS A 65 -12.57 -7.31 -15.86
N LEU A 66 -11.97 -6.54 -14.96
CA LEU A 66 -10.58 -6.73 -14.55
C LEU A 66 -10.40 -8.01 -13.74
N SER A 67 -9.31 -8.72 -14.00
CA SER A 67 -8.85 -9.80 -13.12
C SER A 67 -8.49 -9.29 -11.72
N GLY A 68 -8.36 -10.19 -10.75
CA GLY A 68 -8.00 -9.80 -9.38
C GLY A 68 -6.68 -9.04 -9.30
N GLY A 69 -5.66 -9.47 -10.05
CA GLY A 69 -4.35 -8.78 -10.10
C GLY A 69 -4.40 -7.42 -10.78
N GLU A 70 -5.16 -7.29 -11.86
CA GLU A 70 -5.39 -6.02 -12.57
C GLU A 70 -6.13 -5.02 -11.67
N LEU A 71 -7.21 -5.48 -11.02
CA LEU A 71 -7.98 -4.67 -10.08
C LEU A 71 -7.13 -4.21 -8.89
N GLN A 72 -6.24 -5.07 -8.39
CA GLN A 72 -5.30 -4.75 -7.33
C GLN A 72 -4.34 -3.63 -7.75
N ARG A 73 -3.75 -3.72 -8.97
CA ARG A 73 -2.87 -2.67 -9.51
C ARG A 73 -3.61 -1.33 -9.69
N VAL A 74 -4.85 -1.36 -10.17
CA VAL A 74 -5.72 -0.17 -10.26
C VAL A 74 -5.99 0.43 -8.88
N ALA A 75 -6.28 -0.39 -7.88
CA ALA A 75 -6.55 0.08 -6.51
C ALA A 75 -5.31 0.72 -5.85
N ILE A 76 -4.13 0.15 -6.05
CA ILE A 76 -2.87 0.73 -5.58
C ILE A 76 -2.64 2.09 -6.26
N THR A 77 -2.81 2.15 -7.58
CA THR A 77 -2.69 3.40 -8.33
C THR A 77 -3.65 4.48 -7.83
N LEU A 78 -4.90 4.13 -7.57
CA LEU A 78 -5.89 5.05 -6.99
C LEU A 78 -5.49 5.55 -5.60
N ALA A 79 -4.99 4.65 -4.75
CA ALA A 79 -4.57 5.03 -3.40
C ALA A 79 -3.38 6.00 -3.44
N LEU A 80 -2.36 5.71 -4.25
CA LEU A 80 -1.19 6.56 -4.41
C LEU A 80 -1.50 7.89 -5.12
N GLY A 81 -2.47 7.89 -6.03
CA GLY A 81 -2.88 9.09 -6.79
C GLY A 81 -3.73 10.09 -5.99
N LYS A 82 -4.30 9.70 -4.86
CA LYS A 82 -5.02 10.64 -4.00
C LYS A 82 -4.05 11.51 -3.22
N PRO A 83 -4.27 12.83 -3.15
CA PRO A 83 -3.48 13.69 -2.28
C PRO A 83 -3.73 13.28 -0.82
N ALA A 84 -2.65 12.96 -0.11
CA ALA A 84 -2.71 12.54 1.29
C ALA A 84 -1.39 12.85 2.01
N ASP A 85 -1.46 12.94 3.34
CA ASP A 85 -0.30 13.03 4.23
C ASP A 85 0.15 11.64 4.69
N ILE A 86 -0.84 10.74 4.85
CA ILE A 86 -0.65 9.36 5.29
C ILE A 86 -1.34 8.42 4.31
N TYR A 87 -0.63 7.36 3.93
CA TYR A 87 -1.14 6.28 3.10
C TYR A 87 -1.31 5.02 3.94
N LEU A 88 -2.51 4.43 3.92
CA LEU A 88 -2.82 3.14 4.54
C LEU A 88 -3.03 2.12 3.42
N ILE A 89 -2.16 1.13 3.33
CA ILE A 89 -2.19 0.14 2.25
C ILE A 89 -2.30 -1.25 2.87
N ASP A 90 -3.44 -1.90 2.66
CA ASP A 90 -3.73 -3.19 3.23
C ASP A 90 -3.53 -4.30 2.19
N GLU A 91 -2.58 -5.20 2.43
CA GLU A 91 -2.18 -6.32 1.59
C GLU A 91 -1.97 -5.96 0.11
N PRO A 92 -0.98 -5.13 -0.22
CA PRO A 92 -0.73 -4.77 -1.63
C PRO A 92 -0.27 -5.94 -2.49
N SER A 93 0.24 -7.02 -1.92
CA SER A 93 0.69 -8.21 -2.65
C SER A 93 -0.44 -9.16 -3.06
N ALA A 94 -1.65 -8.99 -2.51
CA ALA A 94 -2.79 -9.86 -2.79
C ALA A 94 -3.09 -9.93 -4.29
N TYR A 95 -3.38 -11.14 -4.78
CA TYR A 95 -3.70 -11.43 -6.20
C TYR A 95 -2.59 -11.15 -7.21
N LEU A 96 -1.40 -10.76 -6.78
CA LEU A 96 -0.25 -10.52 -7.65
C LEU A 96 0.65 -11.76 -7.73
N ASP A 97 1.21 -12.02 -8.90
CA ASP A 97 2.28 -12.99 -9.06
C ASP A 97 3.61 -12.48 -8.47
N SER A 98 4.63 -13.34 -8.41
CA SER A 98 5.89 -13.02 -7.75
C SER A 98 6.62 -11.82 -8.36
N GLU A 99 6.58 -11.67 -9.69
CA GLU A 99 7.19 -10.54 -10.37
C GLU A 99 6.44 -9.24 -10.09
N GLN A 100 5.11 -9.28 -10.20
CA GLN A 100 4.25 -8.13 -9.94
C GLN A 100 4.32 -7.66 -8.48
N ARG A 101 4.48 -8.58 -7.52
CA ARG A 101 4.70 -8.24 -6.10
C ARG A 101 5.94 -7.38 -5.93
N ILE A 102 7.07 -7.78 -6.50
CA ILE A 102 8.33 -7.03 -6.40
C ILE A 102 8.20 -5.66 -7.06
N ILE A 103 7.59 -5.59 -8.24
CA ILE A 103 7.35 -4.33 -8.94
C ILE A 103 6.46 -3.41 -8.10
N CYS A 104 5.39 -3.93 -7.54
CA CYS A 104 4.46 -3.19 -6.68
C CYS A 104 5.19 -2.63 -5.44
N ALA A 105 6.01 -3.44 -4.77
CA ALA A 105 6.82 -3.00 -3.63
C ALA A 105 7.75 -1.84 -4.00
N LYS A 106 8.44 -1.96 -5.14
CA LYS A 106 9.32 -0.90 -5.66
C LYS A 106 8.57 0.39 -5.93
N VAL A 107 7.39 0.30 -6.56
CA VAL A 107 6.56 1.45 -6.88
C VAL A 107 6.10 2.17 -5.62
N ILE A 108 5.54 1.43 -4.66
CA ILE A 108 5.05 2.00 -3.40
C ILE A 108 6.20 2.69 -2.65
N ARG A 109 7.31 1.96 -2.44
CA ARG A 109 8.47 2.51 -1.72
C ARG A 109 9.01 3.77 -2.39
N ARG A 110 9.23 3.73 -3.70
CA ARG A 110 9.73 4.87 -4.48
C ARG A 110 8.80 6.07 -4.39
N PHE A 111 7.50 5.86 -4.56
CA PHE A 111 6.50 6.92 -4.47
C PHE A 111 6.51 7.59 -3.10
N ILE A 112 6.51 6.82 -2.00
CA ILE A 112 6.50 7.35 -0.63
C ILE A 112 7.77 8.14 -0.32
N ILE A 113 8.94 7.64 -0.74
CA ILE A 113 10.21 8.35 -0.55
C ILE A 113 10.24 9.66 -1.34
N HIS A 114 9.87 9.64 -2.63
CA HIS A 114 9.91 10.82 -3.49
C HIS A 114 8.89 11.88 -3.05
N SER A 115 7.71 11.48 -2.64
CA SER A 115 6.67 12.39 -2.14
C SER A 115 6.93 12.87 -0.71
N LYS A 116 7.92 12.30 0.00
CA LYS A 116 8.24 12.58 1.41
C LYS A 116 7.02 12.40 2.33
N LYS A 117 6.25 11.36 2.10
CA LYS A 117 5.04 11.02 2.86
C LYS A 117 5.29 9.83 3.78
N THR A 118 4.32 9.54 4.62
CA THR A 118 4.32 8.37 5.51
C THR A 118 3.32 7.34 5.01
N ALA A 119 3.71 6.06 5.03
CA ALA A 119 2.82 4.96 4.72
C ALA A 119 2.82 3.92 5.84
N PHE A 120 1.64 3.40 6.15
CA PHE A 120 1.44 2.19 6.95
C PHE A 120 0.95 1.09 6.02
N ILE A 121 1.67 -0.02 6.01
CA ILE A 121 1.41 -1.14 5.12
C ILE A 121 1.18 -2.38 5.97
N VAL A 122 0.04 -3.03 5.78
CA VAL A 122 -0.23 -4.35 6.34
C VAL A 122 0.14 -5.39 5.29
N GLU A 123 1.01 -6.31 5.64
CA GLU A 123 1.51 -7.35 4.75
C GLU A 123 1.71 -8.68 5.48
N HIS A 124 1.42 -9.76 4.77
CA HIS A 124 1.71 -11.13 5.21
C HIS A 124 2.88 -11.75 4.45
N ASP A 125 3.24 -11.20 3.29
CA ASP A 125 4.43 -11.58 2.55
C ASP A 125 5.66 -10.92 3.18
N PHE A 126 6.49 -11.74 3.85
CA PHE A 126 7.67 -11.28 4.57
C PHE A 126 8.69 -10.60 3.65
N ILE A 127 8.87 -11.09 2.43
CA ILE A 127 9.80 -10.50 1.45
C ILE A 127 9.32 -9.10 1.06
N MET A 128 8.03 -8.97 0.76
CA MET A 128 7.41 -7.68 0.45
C MET A 128 7.54 -6.70 1.62
N ALA A 129 7.20 -7.14 2.83
CA ALA A 129 7.29 -6.31 4.03
C ALA A 129 8.72 -5.80 4.25
N THR A 130 9.72 -6.67 4.17
CA THR A 130 11.13 -6.29 4.36
C THR A 130 11.64 -5.37 3.25
N TYR A 131 11.12 -5.50 2.03
CA TYR A 131 11.52 -4.64 0.92
C TYR A 131 10.96 -3.22 1.04
N MET A 132 9.71 -3.09 1.53
CA MET A 132 9.03 -1.79 1.60
C MET A 132 9.33 -1.00 2.87
N ALA A 133 9.56 -1.69 4.00
CA ALA A 133 9.58 -1.07 5.30
C ALA A 133 10.95 -0.49 5.69
N ASP A 134 10.94 0.64 6.39
CA ASP A 134 12.08 1.16 7.16
C ASP A 134 11.95 0.76 8.63
N LYS A 135 10.71 0.61 9.11
CA LYS A 135 10.38 0.16 10.47
C LYS A 135 9.25 -0.86 10.42
N VAL A 136 9.24 -1.75 11.38
CA VAL A 136 8.23 -2.81 11.52
C VAL A 136 7.54 -2.70 12.88
N MET A 137 6.21 -2.83 12.87
CA MET A 137 5.42 -3.03 14.08
C MET A 137 4.96 -4.49 14.12
N VAL A 138 5.34 -5.20 15.18
CA VAL A 138 4.92 -6.59 15.39
C VAL A 138 3.72 -6.62 16.32
N PHE A 139 2.67 -7.33 15.92
CA PHE A 139 1.53 -7.63 16.78
C PHE A 139 1.77 -8.97 17.46
N GLU A 140 1.72 -9.00 18.77
CA GLU A 140 1.90 -10.20 19.59
C GLU A 140 0.64 -10.44 20.43
N GLY A 141 0.29 -11.71 20.64
CA GLY A 141 -0.85 -12.09 21.47
C GLY A 141 -1.53 -13.37 21.01
N LYS A 142 -2.66 -13.67 21.61
CA LYS A 142 -3.51 -14.81 21.21
C LYS A 142 -4.51 -14.34 20.17
N PRO A 143 -4.54 -14.93 18.96
CA PRO A 143 -5.50 -14.56 17.92
C PRO A 143 -6.95 -14.56 18.46
N SER A 144 -7.71 -13.52 18.13
CA SER A 144 -9.11 -13.31 18.53
C SER A 144 -9.38 -13.17 20.04
N VAL A 145 -8.35 -13.09 20.87
CA VAL A 145 -8.50 -12.94 22.33
C VAL A 145 -7.85 -11.67 22.82
N ASP A 146 -6.55 -11.51 22.58
CA ASP A 146 -5.78 -10.34 23.01
C ASP A 146 -4.61 -10.14 22.05
N ALA A 147 -4.44 -8.92 21.56
CA ALA A 147 -3.34 -8.56 20.68
C ALA A 147 -2.76 -7.20 21.07
N THR A 148 -1.46 -7.15 21.24
CA THR A 148 -0.74 -5.92 21.56
C THR A 148 0.18 -5.53 20.41
N ALA A 149 0.02 -4.30 19.91
CA ALA A 149 0.94 -3.70 18.97
C ALA A 149 2.20 -3.23 19.71
N LYS A 150 3.37 -3.71 19.31
CA LYS A 150 4.64 -3.23 19.82
C LYS A 150 5.02 -1.89 19.21
N LYS A 151 5.93 -1.17 19.84
CA LYS A 151 6.46 0.07 19.26
C LYS A 151 7.13 -0.21 17.92
N PRO A 152 7.12 0.75 16.97
CA PRO A 152 7.86 0.62 15.72
C PRO A 152 9.35 0.39 16.01
N GLU A 153 9.89 -0.72 15.52
CA GLU A 153 11.30 -1.12 15.65
C GLU A 153 12.02 -1.02 14.32
N SER A 154 13.34 -1.02 14.32
CA SER A 154 14.11 -1.16 13.08
C SER A 154 13.73 -2.44 12.36
N LEU A 155 13.87 -2.45 11.02
CA LEU A 155 13.55 -3.62 10.22
C LEU A 155 14.20 -4.90 10.77
N LEU A 156 15.50 -4.85 11.07
CA LEU A 156 16.25 -6.01 11.58
C LEU A 156 15.69 -6.50 12.92
N THR A 157 15.45 -5.60 13.86
CA THR A 157 14.96 -5.95 15.20
C THR A 157 13.55 -6.53 15.14
N GLY A 158 12.63 -5.87 14.39
CA GLY A 158 11.24 -6.32 14.26
C GLY A 158 11.13 -7.64 13.52
N CYS A 159 11.90 -7.84 12.45
CA CYS A 159 11.92 -9.10 11.70
C CYS A 159 12.44 -10.25 12.57
N ASN A 160 13.53 -10.05 13.32
CA ASN A 160 14.06 -11.09 14.21
C ASN A 160 13.07 -11.44 15.33
N ARG A 161 12.35 -10.45 15.86
CA ARG A 161 11.28 -10.68 16.84
C ARG A 161 10.15 -11.53 16.24
N PHE A 162 9.68 -11.17 15.06
CA PHE A 162 8.62 -11.91 14.36
C PHE A 162 9.02 -13.37 14.10
N LEU A 163 10.22 -13.58 13.56
CA LEU A 163 10.74 -14.92 13.26
C LEU A 163 10.95 -15.77 14.52
N LYS A 164 11.41 -15.15 15.63
CA LYS A 164 11.53 -15.82 16.93
C LYS A 164 10.17 -16.34 17.42
N ASN A 165 9.10 -15.57 17.25
CA ASN A 165 7.74 -15.99 17.62
C ASN A 165 7.23 -17.18 16.79
N LEU A 166 7.78 -17.35 15.58
CA LEU A 166 7.49 -18.48 14.69
C LEU A 166 8.47 -19.66 14.87
N ASN A 167 9.43 -19.60 15.81
CA ASN A 167 10.52 -20.55 15.97
C ASN A 167 11.37 -20.73 14.69
N VAL A 168 11.49 -19.69 13.88
CA VAL A 168 12.29 -19.67 12.66
C VAL A 168 13.54 -18.80 12.90
N THR A 169 14.69 -19.30 12.48
CA THR A 169 15.94 -18.52 12.52
C THR A 169 16.33 -18.14 11.11
N PHE A 170 16.48 -16.85 10.86
CA PHE A 170 17.03 -16.33 9.61
C PHE A 170 18.55 -16.20 9.78
N ARG A 171 19.30 -16.84 8.90
CA ARG A 171 20.77 -16.75 8.83
C ARG A 171 21.20 -15.98 7.59
#